data_fbcbcc285a7b61b1de10a6911abba3fc
#
_entry.id   fbcbcc285a7b61b1de10a6911abba3fc
#
_cell.length_a   1.000
_cell.length_b   1.000
_cell.length_c   1.000
_cell.angle_alpha   90.00
_cell.angle_beta   90.00
_cell.angle_gamma   90.00
#
_symmetry.space_group_name_H-M   'P 1'
#
loop_
_entity.id
_entity.type
_entity.pdbx_description
1 polymer ?
#
loop_
_entity_poly.entity_id
_entity_poly.type
_entity_poly.pdbx_seq_one_letter_code
_entity_poly.pdbx_strand_id
1 'polypeptide(L)'
;MPLFPESAYQLELPKMHRVLQKFDTTQLENVEETVRAEMHKKEITSLVKPGMRIAMAVGSRGIQNLALIVKTVAEELQNMGAMPFIVPAMGSHGGGTAKGQTAVLEGYGITEEAIGIPVKSSLEVDEIGTVECE
;
A
#
# COMPACT_ATOMS: atom_id res chain seq x y z
N MET A 1 26.49 -26.67 -11.13
CA MET A 1 27.32 -25.54 -10.71
C MET A 1 26.83 -25.14 -9.31
N PRO A 2 27.67 -25.12 -8.27
CA PRO A 2 27.21 -24.72 -6.95
C PRO A 2 26.74 -23.26 -6.97
N LEU A 3 25.63 -22.98 -6.27
CA LEU A 3 24.99 -21.65 -6.21
C LEU A 3 25.85 -20.59 -5.48
N PHE A 4 26.82 -21.04 -4.69
CA PHE A 4 27.70 -20.17 -3.91
C PHE A 4 29.16 -20.60 -4.05
N PRO A 5 30.14 -19.70 -3.86
CA PRO A 5 31.56 -20.03 -3.84
C PRO A 5 31.85 -21.03 -2.71
N GLU A 6 32.84 -21.89 -2.92
CA GLU A 6 33.19 -23.00 -2.00
C GLU A 6 33.52 -22.49 -0.58
N SER A 7 34.10 -21.29 -0.46
CA SER A 7 34.34 -20.61 0.81
C SER A 7 33.09 -20.31 1.63
N ALA A 8 31.94 -20.19 1.01
CA ALA A 8 30.68 -19.92 1.71
C ALA A 8 30.18 -21.14 2.49
N TYR A 9 30.61 -22.36 2.09
CA TYR A 9 30.27 -23.61 2.79
C TYR A 9 31.18 -23.94 3.97
N GLN A 10 32.26 -23.18 4.14
CA GLN A 10 33.24 -23.34 5.22
C GLN A 10 33.02 -22.37 6.38
N LEU A 11 32.03 -21.47 6.28
CA LEU A 11 31.73 -20.54 7.34
C LEU A 11 31.04 -21.24 8.50
N GLU A 12 31.58 -21.05 9.73
CA GLU A 12 30.87 -21.44 10.93
C GLU A 12 29.58 -20.63 11.05
N LEU A 13 28.46 -21.33 11.09
CA LEU A 13 27.17 -20.68 11.29
C LEU A 13 27.10 -20.10 12.72
N PRO A 14 26.63 -18.87 12.88
CA PRO A 14 26.46 -18.28 14.20
C PRO A 14 25.47 -19.10 15.03
N LYS A 15 25.70 -19.17 16.33
CA LYS A 15 24.76 -19.83 17.25
C LYS A 15 23.42 -19.12 17.24
N MET A 16 22.35 -19.87 16.99
CA MET A 16 21.00 -19.39 17.06
C MET A 16 20.51 -19.38 18.50
N HIS A 17 19.87 -18.30 18.91
CA HIS A 17 19.22 -18.19 20.21
C HIS A 17 17.70 -18.05 20.03
N ARG A 18 16.95 -18.70 20.91
CA ARG A 18 15.49 -18.50 20.93
C ARG A 18 15.21 -17.12 21.53
N VAL A 19 14.48 -16.31 20.79
CA VAL A 19 14.05 -14.96 21.21
C VAL A 19 12.53 -14.96 21.28
N LEU A 20 11.98 -14.50 22.39
CA LEU A 20 10.56 -14.21 22.53
C LEU A 20 10.35 -12.72 22.32
N GLN A 21 9.76 -12.37 21.18
CA GLN A 21 9.38 -10.99 20.89
C GLN A 21 7.97 -10.73 21.45
N LYS A 22 7.87 -9.74 22.32
CA LYS A 22 6.58 -9.27 22.83
C LYS A 22 6.16 -8.05 22.03
N PHE A 23 4.97 -8.12 21.44
CA PHE A 23 4.37 -7.02 20.71
C PHE A 23 3.34 -6.33 21.60
N ASP A 24 3.13 -5.04 21.36
CA ASP A 24 1.92 -4.37 21.85
C ASP A 24 0.71 -4.96 21.10
N THR A 25 -0.28 -5.43 21.83
CA THR A 25 -1.49 -6.05 21.30
C THR A 25 -2.69 -5.12 21.39
N THR A 26 -2.47 -3.83 21.66
CA THR A 26 -3.53 -2.81 21.66
C THR A 26 -4.24 -2.80 20.28
N GLN A 27 -5.55 -2.88 20.30
CA GLN A 27 -6.37 -2.90 19.09
C GLN A 27 -7.35 -1.73 19.11
N LEU A 28 -7.66 -1.22 17.92
CA LEU A 28 -8.71 -0.24 17.74
C LEU A 28 -10.08 -0.94 17.80
N GLU A 29 -11.00 -0.45 18.61
CA GLU A 29 -12.36 -1.00 18.73
C GLU A 29 -13.16 -0.75 17.45
N ASN A 30 -13.02 0.44 16.85
CA ASN A 30 -13.68 0.83 15.61
C ASN A 30 -12.70 1.45 14.63
N VAL A 31 -12.24 0.64 13.68
CA VAL A 31 -11.27 1.06 12.67
C VAL A 31 -11.84 2.14 11.75
N GLU A 32 -13.09 1.98 11.30
CA GLU A 32 -13.73 2.93 10.39
C GLU A 32 -13.87 4.31 11.03
N GLU A 33 -14.41 4.38 12.23
CA GLU A 33 -14.57 5.64 12.97
C GLU A 33 -13.22 6.32 13.23
N THR A 34 -12.20 5.54 13.57
CA THR A 34 -10.85 6.06 13.78
C THR A 34 -10.29 6.65 12.49
N VAL A 35 -10.44 5.97 11.35
CA VAL A 35 -10.00 6.48 10.05
C VAL A 35 -10.75 7.77 9.70
N ARG A 36 -12.06 7.83 9.89
CA ARG A 36 -12.85 9.07 9.66
C ARG A 36 -12.35 10.20 10.53
N ALA A 37 -12.13 9.96 11.82
CA ALA A 37 -11.61 10.97 12.74
C ALA A 37 -10.23 11.50 12.32
N GLU A 38 -9.33 10.61 11.86
CA GLU A 38 -8.03 11.00 11.34
C GLU A 38 -8.15 11.85 10.06
N MET A 39 -9.03 11.48 9.13
CA MET A 39 -9.26 12.22 7.90
C MET A 39 -9.83 13.62 8.13
N HIS A 40 -10.56 13.83 9.23
CA HIS A 40 -11.11 15.14 9.61
C HIS A 40 -10.13 16.07 10.33
N LYS A 41 -8.91 15.63 10.61
CA LYS A 41 -7.90 16.51 11.20
C LYS A 41 -7.56 17.68 10.29
N LYS A 42 -7.28 18.83 10.89
CA LYS A 42 -7.01 20.07 10.17
C LYS A 42 -5.82 19.95 9.20
N GLU A 43 -4.84 19.14 9.57
CA GLU A 43 -3.65 18.85 8.77
C GLU A 43 -4.00 18.20 7.42
N ILE A 44 -5.08 17.42 7.36
CA ILE A 44 -5.57 16.77 6.14
C ILE A 44 -6.58 17.66 5.43
N THR A 45 -7.60 18.12 6.14
CA THR A 45 -8.70 18.91 5.53
C THR A 45 -8.21 20.22 4.93
N SER A 46 -7.13 20.81 5.44
CA SER A 46 -6.56 22.02 4.85
C SER A 46 -5.84 21.79 3.52
N LEU A 47 -5.42 20.56 3.24
CA LEU A 47 -4.70 20.19 2.02
C LEU A 47 -5.63 19.74 0.90
N VAL A 48 -6.75 19.07 1.24
CA VAL A 48 -7.70 18.55 0.27
C VAL A 48 -8.64 19.68 -0.20
N LYS A 49 -8.72 19.86 -1.51
CA LYS A 49 -9.60 20.86 -2.12
C LYS A 49 -10.55 20.21 -3.11
N PRO A 50 -11.77 20.74 -3.27
CA PRO A 50 -12.71 20.25 -4.28
C PRO A 50 -12.09 20.22 -5.68
N GLY A 51 -12.34 19.15 -6.41
CA GLY A 51 -11.81 18.92 -7.75
C GLY A 51 -10.39 18.35 -7.80
N MET A 52 -9.68 18.22 -6.67
CA MET A 52 -8.36 17.57 -6.66
C MET A 52 -8.45 16.10 -7.06
N ARG A 53 -7.55 15.68 -7.96
CA ARG A 53 -7.33 14.27 -8.26
C ARG A 53 -6.30 13.72 -7.28
N ILE A 54 -6.68 12.71 -6.51
CA ILE A 54 -5.83 12.15 -5.46
C ILE A 54 -5.57 10.66 -5.75
N ALA A 55 -4.30 10.32 -5.97
CA ALA A 55 -3.87 8.93 -6.11
C ALA A 55 -3.71 8.31 -4.71
N MET A 56 -4.46 7.26 -4.45
CA MET A 56 -4.35 6.44 -3.25
C MET A 56 -3.45 5.25 -3.55
N ALA A 57 -2.22 5.27 -3.03
CA ALA A 57 -1.26 4.19 -3.22
C ALA A 57 -1.61 3.02 -2.27
N VAL A 58 -1.98 1.88 -2.84
CA VAL A 58 -2.38 0.69 -2.07
C VAL A 58 -1.36 -0.43 -2.27
N GLY A 59 -0.79 -0.89 -1.17
CA GLY A 59 0.22 -1.95 -1.17
C GLY A 59 -0.37 -3.36 -1.26
N SER A 60 0.51 -4.35 -1.38
CA SER A 60 0.18 -5.78 -1.52
C SER A 60 0.38 -6.60 -0.25
N ARG A 61 0.70 -5.98 0.87
CA ARG A 61 0.84 -6.70 2.14
C ARG A 61 -0.50 -6.73 2.85
N GLY A 62 -0.88 -7.91 3.34
CA GLY A 62 -2.14 -8.07 4.07
C GLY A 62 -2.12 -7.26 5.37
N ILE A 63 -2.80 -6.13 5.35
CA ILE A 63 -3.13 -5.35 6.55
C ILE A 63 -4.56 -5.75 6.92
N GLN A 64 -4.79 -6.01 8.19
CA GLN A 64 -6.15 -6.30 8.66
C GLN A 64 -7.06 -5.11 8.35
N ASN A 65 -8.26 -5.40 7.85
CA ASN A 65 -9.25 -4.40 7.44
C ASN A 65 -8.79 -3.47 6.28
N LEU A 66 -7.82 -3.89 5.44
CA LEU A 66 -7.29 -3.06 4.36
C LEU A 66 -8.39 -2.49 3.45
N ALA A 67 -9.31 -3.33 2.99
CA ALA A 67 -10.41 -2.89 2.12
C ALA A 67 -11.33 -1.86 2.81
N LEU A 68 -11.65 -2.07 4.10
CA LEU A 68 -12.42 -1.13 4.90
C LEU A 68 -11.71 0.22 5.03
N ILE A 69 -10.41 0.21 5.35
CA ILE A 69 -9.61 1.44 5.47
C ILE A 69 -9.58 2.19 4.13
N VAL A 70 -9.27 1.50 3.04
CA VAL A 70 -9.21 2.10 1.70
C VAL A 70 -10.56 2.71 1.31
N LYS A 71 -11.66 1.99 1.56
CA LYS A 71 -13.02 2.47 1.29
C LYS A 71 -13.34 3.72 2.10
N THR A 72 -13.10 3.69 3.41
CA THR A 72 -13.37 4.83 4.29
C THR A 72 -12.58 6.07 3.88
N VAL A 73 -11.30 5.93 3.55
CA VAL A 73 -10.48 7.05 3.06
C VAL A 73 -11.02 7.59 1.73
N ALA A 74 -11.43 6.71 0.80
CA ALA A 74 -12.00 7.11 -0.48
C ALA A 74 -13.30 7.91 -0.30
N GLU A 75 -14.19 7.43 0.57
CA GLU A 75 -15.45 8.12 0.90
C GLU A 75 -15.19 9.51 1.49
N GLU A 76 -14.26 9.63 2.44
CA GLU A 76 -13.95 10.92 3.05
C GLU A 76 -13.33 11.90 2.05
N LEU A 77 -12.46 11.44 1.14
CA LEU A 77 -11.92 12.27 0.08
C LEU A 77 -13.03 12.76 -0.89
N GLN A 78 -13.97 11.87 -1.24
CA GLN A 78 -15.12 12.24 -2.07
C GLN A 78 -16.04 13.24 -1.34
N ASN A 79 -16.27 13.05 -0.04
CA ASN A 79 -17.07 13.99 0.79
C ASN A 79 -16.43 15.39 0.85
N MET A 80 -15.09 15.48 0.79
CA MET A 80 -14.34 16.74 0.67
C MET A 80 -14.36 17.32 -0.76
N GLY A 81 -15.02 16.65 -1.71
CA GLY A 81 -15.14 17.07 -3.10
C GLY A 81 -13.96 16.70 -3.98
N ALA A 82 -13.03 15.88 -3.50
CA ALA A 82 -11.91 15.38 -4.30
C ALA A 82 -12.34 14.21 -5.21
N MET A 83 -11.50 13.89 -6.18
CA MET A 83 -11.65 12.78 -7.12
C MET A 83 -10.56 11.73 -6.86
N PRO A 84 -10.70 10.86 -5.84
CA PRO A 84 -9.72 9.83 -5.55
C PRO A 84 -9.74 8.72 -6.60
N PHE A 85 -8.60 8.07 -6.77
CA PHE A 85 -8.45 6.83 -7.52
C PHE A 85 -7.34 5.98 -6.90
N ILE A 86 -7.44 4.66 -7.03
CA ILE A 86 -6.47 3.71 -6.49
C ILE A 86 -5.35 3.50 -7.50
N VAL A 87 -4.11 3.42 -7.00
CA VAL A 87 -2.91 3.02 -7.73
C VAL A 87 -2.25 1.86 -6.98
N PRO A 88 -2.00 0.72 -7.61
CA PRO A 88 -1.20 -0.34 -7.00
C PRO A 88 0.21 0.16 -6.67
N ALA A 89 0.65 -0.01 -5.43
CA ALA A 89 1.98 0.39 -4.95
C ALA A 89 2.69 -0.82 -4.36
N MET A 90 3.10 -1.75 -5.21
CA MET A 90 3.57 -3.06 -4.79
C MET A 90 4.80 -3.59 -5.53
N GLY A 91 5.47 -2.73 -6.30
CA GLY A 91 6.71 -3.08 -7.00
C GLY A 91 6.53 -4.25 -7.98
N SER A 92 7.29 -5.32 -7.78
CA SER A 92 7.27 -6.51 -8.66
C SER A 92 6.16 -7.51 -8.35
N HIS A 93 5.32 -7.28 -7.36
CA HIS A 93 4.21 -8.18 -7.05
C HIS A 93 3.20 -8.25 -8.21
N GLY A 94 2.39 -9.29 -8.23
CA GLY A 94 1.48 -9.53 -9.35
C GLY A 94 2.21 -9.87 -10.65
N GLY A 95 3.43 -10.43 -10.56
CA GLY A 95 4.28 -10.74 -11.70
C GLY A 95 4.83 -9.52 -12.43
N GLY A 96 4.85 -8.35 -11.78
CA GLY A 96 5.32 -7.09 -12.36
C GLY A 96 4.49 -6.64 -13.56
N THR A 97 3.20 -6.94 -13.57
CA THR A 97 2.27 -6.54 -14.64
C THR A 97 1.10 -5.75 -14.08
N ALA A 98 0.57 -4.80 -14.84
CA ALA A 98 -0.60 -4.01 -14.44
C ALA A 98 -1.79 -4.91 -14.09
N LYS A 99 -2.09 -5.91 -14.92
CA LYS A 99 -3.15 -6.89 -14.69
C LYS A 99 -2.92 -7.72 -13.44
N GLY A 100 -1.69 -8.17 -13.20
CA GLY A 100 -1.36 -8.97 -12.03
C GLY A 100 -1.46 -8.15 -10.74
N GLN A 101 -1.05 -6.89 -10.76
CA GLN A 101 -1.18 -5.99 -9.62
C GLN A 101 -2.65 -5.69 -9.29
N THR A 102 -3.49 -5.49 -10.30
CA THR A 102 -4.94 -5.37 -10.11
C THR A 102 -5.52 -6.62 -9.47
N ALA A 103 -5.16 -7.82 -9.97
CA ALA A 103 -5.63 -9.08 -9.41
C ALA A 103 -5.21 -9.28 -7.94
N VAL A 104 -4.05 -8.76 -7.53
CA VAL A 104 -3.65 -8.77 -6.11
C VAL A 104 -4.57 -7.90 -5.27
N LEU A 105 -4.95 -6.70 -5.73
CA LEU A 105 -5.91 -5.83 -5.03
C LEU A 105 -7.30 -6.48 -4.95
N GLU A 106 -7.76 -7.08 -6.05
CA GLU A 106 -9.02 -7.83 -6.09
C GLU A 106 -9.04 -8.96 -5.06
N GLY A 107 -7.91 -9.66 -4.87
CA GLY A 107 -7.74 -10.69 -3.84
C GLY A 107 -7.91 -10.17 -2.40
N TYR A 108 -7.73 -8.87 -2.18
CA TYR A 108 -8.01 -8.18 -0.91
C TYR A 108 -9.42 -7.56 -0.86
N GLY A 109 -10.26 -7.77 -1.88
CA GLY A 109 -11.58 -7.15 -1.96
C GLY A 109 -11.56 -5.69 -2.39
N ILE A 110 -10.44 -5.21 -2.97
CA ILE A 110 -10.28 -3.84 -3.45
C ILE A 110 -10.54 -3.82 -4.95
N THR A 111 -11.78 -3.54 -5.32
CA THR A 111 -12.26 -3.41 -6.71
C THR A 111 -12.96 -2.06 -6.88
N GLU A 112 -13.11 -1.60 -8.11
CA GLU A 112 -13.88 -0.38 -8.40
C GLU A 112 -15.30 -0.46 -7.86
N GLU A 113 -15.93 -1.64 -7.98
CA GLU A 113 -17.29 -1.88 -7.51
C GLU A 113 -17.39 -1.82 -5.97
N ALA A 114 -16.45 -2.47 -5.26
CA ALA A 114 -16.48 -2.54 -3.80
C ALA A 114 -16.10 -1.23 -3.12
N ILE A 115 -15.16 -0.48 -3.69
CA ILE A 115 -14.64 0.76 -3.12
C ILE A 115 -15.37 2.00 -3.64
N GLY A 116 -15.92 1.96 -4.86
CA GLY A 116 -16.65 3.07 -5.47
C GLY A 116 -15.78 4.11 -6.15
N ILE A 117 -14.51 3.82 -6.42
CA ILE A 117 -13.57 4.70 -7.13
C ILE A 117 -12.73 3.90 -8.13
N PRO A 118 -12.20 4.56 -9.20
CA PRO A 118 -11.40 3.86 -10.21
C PRO A 118 -10.12 3.24 -9.66
N VAL A 119 -9.77 2.06 -10.16
CA VAL A 119 -8.47 1.43 -9.97
C VAL A 119 -7.64 1.62 -11.25
N LYS A 120 -6.52 2.34 -11.14
CA LYS A 120 -5.63 2.64 -12.26
C LYS A 120 -4.30 1.93 -12.07
N SER A 121 -4.06 0.91 -12.86
CA SER A 121 -2.80 0.19 -12.89
C SER A 121 -2.14 0.37 -14.25
N SER A 122 -0.93 0.93 -14.26
CA SER A 122 -0.08 1.06 -15.45
C SER A 122 1.38 0.89 -15.04
N LEU A 123 2.17 0.35 -15.94
CA LEU A 123 3.63 0.30 -15.83
C LEU A 123 4.30 1.23 -16.84
N GLU A 124 3.51 2.03 -17.54
CA GLU A 124 4.04 3.11 -18.38
C GLU A 124 4.67 4.18 -17.50
N VAL A 125 5.81 4.70 -17.93
CA VAL A 125 6.59 5.69 -17.21
C VAL A 125 6.85 6.90 -18.10
N ASP A 126 6.89 8.07 -17.46
CA ASP A 126 7.34 9.32 -18.09
C ASP A 126 8.72 9.66 -17.55
N GLU A 127 9.62 10.08 -18.40
CA GLU A 127 10.94 10.60 -17.99
C GLU A 127 10.76 11.99 -17.38
N ILE A 128 11.05 12.11 -16.09
CA ILE A 128 10.92 13.38 -15.36
C ILE A 128 12.26 14.09 -15.14
N GLY A 129 13.36 13.43 -15.47
CA GLY A 129 14.71 13.97 -15.36
C GLY A 129 15.77 12.90 -15.27
N THR A 130 17.03 13.33 -15.37
CA THR A 130 18.22 12.49 -15.27
C THR A 130 19.04 12.91 -14.05
N VAL A 131 19.64 11.94 -13.35
CA VAL A 131 20.62 12.18 -12.28
C VAL A 131 21.94 11.54 -12.68
N GLU A 132 23.04 12.25 -12.47
CA GLU A 132 24.38 11.69 -12.61
C GLU A 132 24.75 11.06 -11.26
N CYS A 133 25.13 9.77 -11.30
CA CYS A 133 25.64 9.06 -10.13
C CYS A 133 27.17 9.06 -10.20
N GLU A 134 27.84 9.56 -9.16
CA GLU A 134 29.30 9.43 -8.98
C GLU A 134 29.69 8.04 -8.47
#